data_6a5bca8f29ad6370163f20e5a14a41a8
#
_entry.id   6a5bca8f29ad6370163f20e5a14a41a8
#
_cell.length_a   1.000
_cell.length_b   1.000
_cell.length_c   1.000
_cell.angle_alpha   90.00
_cell.angle_beta   90.00
_cell.angle_gamma   90.00
#
_symmetry.space_group_name_H-M   'P 1'
#
loop_
_entity.id
_entity.type
_entity.pdbx_description
1 polymer ?
#
loop_
_entity_poly.entity_id
_entity_poly.type
_entity_poly.pdbx_seq_one_letter_code
_entity_poly.pdbx_strand_id
1 'polypeptide(L)'
;MKRFILITTILMGVITSCHAQIFTKSKANHIGQTVKEGYDDVKKAIVQNTKPSGEHTIWDIYAAPKIGLNLSDLPGIDGKMKLGVVAGAYVEVFVTKNIGIDVEMGYSRQGSSGVYNTAYTTDALENVTTSRVGPYDYRLDYINIDYLVRWYPWADLTWSFTTGLHMARLVSAHSKLKHGEDLNIKDDIHSGDVAIPFGVSYEWKQWQLEARYNLSFRKLATSNKAKLMMGNARNSMAEITLGYRIKVF
;
A
#
# COMPACT_ATOMS: atom_id res chain seq x y z
N MET A 1 -28.16 -3.47 -14.20
CA MET A 1 -27.34 -2.66 -15.12
C MET A 1 -26.78 -1.40 -14.48
N LYS A 2 -27.57 -0.52 -13.84
CA LYS A 2 -27.06 0.72 -13.20
C LYS A 2 -25.97 0.49 -12.12
N ARG A 3 -26.06 -0.61 -11.35
CA ARG A 3 -25.08 -0.99 -10.31
C ARG A 3 -23.72 -1.39 -10.87
N PHE A 4 -23.71 -2.06 -12.03
CA PHE A 4 -22.48 -2.48 -12.71
C PHE A 4 -21.72 -1.28 -13.30
N ILE A 5 -22.44 -0.28 -13.79
CA ILE A 5 -21.87 0.94 -14.36
C ILE A 5 -21.20 1.79 -13.25
N LEU A 6 -21.78 1.85 -12.05
CA LEU A 6 -21.19 2.61 -10.94
C LEU A 6 -19.88 1.96 -10.45
N ILE A 7 -19.83 0.64 -10.32
CA ILE A 7 -18.61 -0.09 -9.90
C ILE A 7 -17.50 0.09 -10.93
N THR A 8 -17.82 -0.05 -12.23
CA THR A 8 -16.84 0.18 -13.30
C THR A 8 -16.39 1.62 -13.38
N THR A 9 -17.25 2.59 -13.06
CA THR A 9 -16.89 4.02 -13.08
C THR A 9 -15.97 4.38 -11.91
N ILE A 10 -16.23 3.85 -10.71
CA ILE A 10 -15.34 4.03 -9.54
C ILE A 10 -13.99 3.33 -9.80
N LEU A 11 -13.99 2.09 -10.32
CA LEU A 11 -12.77 1.36 -10.68
C LEU A 11 -11.97 2.07 -11.78
N MET A 12 -12.63 2.57 -12.82
CA MET A 12 -11.97 3.34 -13.89
C MET A 12 -11.46 4.69 -13.40
N GLY A 13 -12.17 5.38 -12.50
CA GLY A 13 -11.71 6.64 -11.90
C GLY A 13 -10.39 6.48 -11.13
N VAL A 14 -10.21 5.34 -10.45
CA VAL A 14 -8.97 5.00 -9.74
C VAL A 14 -7.83 4.68 -10.71
N ILE A 15 -8.11 3.95 -11.79
CA ILE A 15 -7.09 3.55 -12.79
C ILE A 15 -6.64 4.76 -13.63
N THR A 16 -7.54 5.67 -13.98
CA THR A 16 -7.20 6.86 -14.78
C THR A 16 -6.42 7.91 -14.01
N SER A 17 -6.52 7.98 -12.69
CA SER A 17 -5.70 8.88 -11.87
C SER A 17 -4.21 8.55 -11.91
N CYS A 18 -3.84 7.31 -12.22
CA CYS A 18 -2.43 6.91 -12.41
C CYS A 18 -1.82 7.34 -13.75
N HIS A 19 -2.61 7.76 -14.73
CA HIS A 19 -2.17 8.18 -16.07
C HIS A 19 -2.33 9.69 -16.33
N ALA A 20 -2.53 10.50 -15.30
CA ALA A 20 -2.89 11.91 -15.39
C ALA A 20 -1.72 12.83 -15.76
N GLN A 21 -1.16 12.67 -16.96
CA GLN A 21 -0.36 13.73 -17.60
C GLN A 21 -0.97 14.30 -18.90
N ILE A 22 -2.15 13.86 -19.30
CA ILE A 22 -2.81 14.40 -20.50
C ILE A 22 -4.32 14.56 -20.25
N PHE A 23 -4.72 15.64 -19.55
CA PHE A 23 -6.13 16.00 -19.45
C PHE A 23 -6.39 17.46 -19.79
N THR A 24 -7.23 17.68 -20.81
CA THR A 24 -7.78 19.00 -21.16
C THR A 24 -8.78 19.45 -20.08
N LYS A 25 -8.89 20.78 -19.83
CA LYS A 25 -9.78 21.43 -18.85
C LYS A 25 -11.23 20.92 -18.87
N SER A 26 -11.77 20.54 -20.03
CA SER A 26 -13.14 20.05 -20.20
C SER A 26 -13.38 18.68 -19.52
N LYS A 27 -12.39 17.75 -19.61
CA LYS A 27 -12.47 16.44 -18.96
C LYS A 27 -12.30 16.53 -17.46
N ALA A 28 -11.52 17.48 -16.96
CA ALA A 28 -11.34 17.72 -15.53
C ALA A 28 -12.65 18.15 -14.84
N ASN A 29 -13.47 18.95 -15.51
CA ASN A 29 -14.79 19.36 -14.99
C ASN A 29 -15.79 18.19 -14.92
N HIS A 30 -15.77 17.30 -15.90
CA HIS A 30 -16.65 16.11 -15.90
C HIS A 30 -16.26 15.13 -14.80
N ILE A 31 -14.95 14.90 -14.61
CA ILE A 31 -14.43 14.07 -13.51
C ILE A 31 -14.76 14.70 -12.14
N GLY A 32 -14.62 16.02 -12.01
CA GLY A 32 -14.97 16.74 -10.79
C GLY A 32 -16.45 16.60 -10.41
N GLN A 33 -17.36 16.62 -11.39
CA GLN A 33 -18.79 16.39 -11.15
C GLN A 33 -19.08 14.95 -10.74
N THR A 34 -18.51 13.96 -11.44
CA THR A 34 -18.68 12.53 -11.10
C THR A 34 -18.12 12.19 -9.72
N VAL A 35 -16.98 12.78 -9.34
CA VAL A 35 -16.39 12.64 -8.00
C VAL A 35 -17.28 13.29 -6.93
N LYS A 36 -17.86 14.46 -7.21
CA LYS A 36 -18.77 15.15 -6.29
C LYS A 36 -20.09 14.38 -6.10
N GLU A 37 -20.66 13.85 -7.18
CA GLU A 37 -21.87 13.00 -7.11
C GLU A 37 -21.58 11.72 -6.31
N GLY A 38 -20.44 11.06 -6.55
CA GLY A 38 -19.99 9.92 -5.76
C GLY A 38 -19.78 10.26 -4.28
N TYR A 39 -19.22 11.42 -3.97
CA TYR A 39 -19.06 11.90 -2.60
C TYR A 39 -20.41 12.15 -1.91
N ASP A 40 -21.36 12.77 -2.61
CA ASP A 40 -22.70 13.05 -2.07
C ASP A 40 -23.50 11.75 -1.85
N ASP A 41 -23.33 10.74 -2.70
CA ASP A 41 -23.95 9.43 -2.54
C ASP A 41 -23.34 8.65 -1.36
N VAL A 42 -22.04 8.68 -1.19
CA VAL A 42 -21.34 8.14 -0.01
C VAL A 42 -21.78 8.86 1.26
N LYS A 43 -21.93 10.19 1.23
CA LYS A 43 -22.41 10.99 2.36
C LYS A 43 -23.84 10.64 2.74
N LYS A 44 -24.75 10.42 1.76
CA LYS A 44 -26.11 9.94 2.01
C LYS A 44 -26.13 8.53 2.59
N ALA A 45 -25.29 7.62 2.09
CA ALA A 45 -25.16 6.27 2.61
C ALA A 45 -24.67 6.25 4.06
N ILE A 46 -23.70 7.12 4.42
CA ILE A 46 -23.22 7.28 5.81
C ILE A 46 -24.36 7.68 6.76
N VAL A 47 -25.22 8.61 6.32
CA VAL A 47 -26.33 9.11 7.15
C VAL A 47 -27.46 8.08 7.30
N GLN A 48 -27.69 7.22 6.30
CA GLN A 48 -28.80 6.25 6.28
C GLN A 48 -28.47 4.90 6.90
N ASN A 49 -27.20 4.50 7.03
CA ASN A 49 -26.80 3.14 7.39
C ASN A 49 -26.00 3.03 8.69
N THR A 50 -26.65 3.35 9.81
CA THR A 50 -26.10 3.07 11.16
C THR A 50 -26.45 1.69 11.70
N LYS A 51 -26.76 0.70 10.87
CA LYS A 51 -27.05 -0.66 11.36
C LYS A 51 -25.78 -1.48 11.53
N PRO A 52 -25.61 -2.20 12.66
CA PRO A 52 -24.46 -3.08 12.88
C PRO A 52 -24.44 -4.20 11.83
N SER A 53 -23.24 -4.58 11.41
CA SER A 53 -23.00 -5.71 10.52
C SER A 53 -23.49 -7.01 11.16
N GLY A 54 -24.52 -7.56 10.62
CA GLY A 54 -24.98 -8.92 10.88
C GLY A 54 -25.53 -9.44 9.56
N GLU A 55 -24.94 -10.49 9.01
CA GLU A 55 -25.22 -11.15 7.75
C GLU A 55 -24.90 -10.31 6.48
N HIS A 56 -23.81 -10.68 5.82
CA HIS A 56 -23.55 -10.20 4.46
C HIS A 56 -24.44 -10.95 3.45
N THR A 57 -25.00 -10.17 2.53
CA THR A 57 -25.74 -10.72 1.39
C THR A 57 -24.83 -10.65 0.15
N ILE A 58 -25.09 -11.54 -0.81
CA ILE A 58 -24.41 -11.47 -2.11
C ILE A 58 -24.69 -10.09 -2.74
N TRP A 59 -23.63 -9.43 -3.21
CA TRP A 59 -23.63 -8.07 -3.75
C TRP A 59 -23.76 -6.95 -2.71
N ASP A 60 -23.62 -7.24 -1.42
CA ASP A 60 -23.34 -6.18 -0.45
C ASP A 60 -22.03 -5.50 -0.79
N ILE A 61 -22.04 -4.16 -0.76
CA ILE A 61 -20.89 -3.33 -1.08
C ILE A 61 -20.55 -2.46 0.14
N TYR A 62 -19.29 -2.55 0.56
CA TYR A 62 -18.76 -1.72 1.63
C TYR A 62 -17.65 -0.83 1.07
N ALA A 63 -17.59 0.39 1.57
CA ALA A 63 -16.44 1.29 1.38
C ALA A 63 -15.85 1.62 2.75
N ALA A 64 -14.53 1.64 2.85
CA ALA A 64 -13.88 1.95 4.11
C ALA A 64 -12.61 2.77 3.90
N PRO A 65 -12.53 3.98 4.46
CA PRO A 65 -11.25 4.62 4.71
C PRO A 65 -10.49 3.84 5.78
N LYS A 66 -9.16 3.78 5.65
CA LYS A 66 -8.29 3.13 6.62
C LYS A 66 -7.02 3.93 6.88
N ILE A 67 -6.52 3.82 8.10
CA ILE A 67 -5.25 4.41 8.52
C ILE A 67 -4.53 3.43 9.44
N GLY A 68 -3.21 3.47 9.43
CA GLY A 68 -2.45 2.57 10.28
C GLY A 68 -0.96 2.86 10.28
N LEU A 69 -0.24 1.92 10.85
CA LEU A 69 1.21 1.92 10.95
C LEU A 69 1.76 0.68 10.26
N ASN A 70 2.97 0.81 9.73
CA ASN A 70 3.72 -0.33 9.23
C ASN A 70 5.10 -0.41 9.88
N LEU A 71 5.60 -1.62 9.95
CA LEU A 71 6.99 -1.95 10.22
C LEU A 71 7.56 -2.54 8.95
N SER A 72 8.44 -1.80 8.31
CA SER A 72 9.09 -2.20 7.06
C SER A 72 10.56 -2.48 7.29
N ASP A 73 11.08 -3.40 6.49
CA ASP A 73 12.50 -3.73 6.44
C ASP A 73 12.90 -4.00 4.99
N LEU A 74 14.20 -3.97 4.75
CA LEU A 74 14.81 -4.29 3.48
C LEU A 74 15.69 -5.55 3.63
N PRO A 75 15.10 -6.76 3.68
CA PRO A 75 15.87 -7.99 3.77
C PRO A 75 16.94 -8.08 2.67
N GLY A 76 18.16 -8.36 3.08
CA GLY A 76 19.32 -8.38 2.18
C GLY A 76 20.33 -7.26 2.41
N ILE A 77 20.01 -6.32 3.31
CA ILE A 77 20.94 -5.32 3.85
C ILE A 77 20.93 -5.34 5.38
N ASP A 78 22.08 -5.00 5.97
CA ASP A 78 22.24 -4.94 7.43
C ASP A 78 21.62 -3.64 7.98
N GLY A 79 20.32 -3.69 8.23
CA GLY A 79 19.53 -2.56 8.71
C GLY A 79 18.56 -2.96 9.83
N LYS A 80 17.81 -1.99 10.31
CA LYS A 80 16.76 -2.16 11.33
C LYS A 80 15.40 -1.83 10.74
N MET A 81 14.38 -2.53 11.21
CA MET A 81 13.00 -2.23 10.88
C MET A 81 12.67 -0.75 11.10
N LYS A 82 11.93 -0.16 10.18
CA LYS A 82 11.51 1.23 10.23
C LYS A 82 10.01 1.32 10.38
N LEU A 83 9.59 2.13 11.36
CA LEU A 83 8.18 2.46 11.54
C LEU A 83 7.76 3.46 10.45
N GLY A 84 6.65 3.17 9.80
CA GLY A 84 6.03 4.03 8.80
C GLY A 84 4.54 4.19 9.01
N VAL A 85 3.91 4.96 8.13
CA VAL A 85 2.47 5.21 8.14
C VAL A 85 1.82 4.61 6.91
N VAL A 86 0.57 4.17 7.06
CA VAL A 86 -0.30 3.69 5.99
C VAL A 86 -1.61 4.46 6.06
N ALA A 87 -2.10 4.93 4.92
CA ALA A 87 -3.42 5.54 4.82
C ALA A 87 -4.01 5.21 3.45
N GLY A 88 -5.31 4.92 3.40
CA GLY A 88 -5.97 4.56 2.16
C GLY A 88 -7.47 4.36 2.32
N ALA A 89 -8.05 3.72 1.32
CA ALA A 89 -9.43 3.30 1.33
C ALA A 89 -9.58 2.04 0.48
N TYR A 90 -10.59 1.24 0.77
CA TYR A 90 -10.95 0.09 -0.03
C TYR A 90 -12.46 0.04 -0.31
N VAL A 91 -12.80 -0.67 -1.35
CA VAL A 91 -14.17 -1.08 -1.66
C VAL A 91 -14.21 -2.61 -1.66
N GLU A 92 -15.09 -3.17 -0.85
CA GLU A 92 -15.34 -4.61 -0.75
C GLU A 92 -16.69 -4.96 -1.34
N VAL A 93 -16.73 -5.99 -2.16
CA VAL A 93 -17.96 -6.54 -2.76
C VAL A 93 -18.08 -8.00 -2.36
N PHE A 94 -19.16 -8.36 -1.70
CA PHE A 94 -19.43 -9.75 -1.35
C PHE A 94 -19.92 -10.55 -2.56
N VAL A 95 -19.13 -11.52 -2.98
CA VAL A 95 -19.50 -12.47 -4.08
C VAL A 95 -20.20 -13.70 -3.54
N THR A 96 -20.01 -14.03 -2.27
CA THR A 96 -20.78 -15.01 -1.50
C THR A 96 -21.04 -14.44 -0.10
N LYS A 97 -21.77 -15.15 0.75
CA LYS A 97 -21.98 -14.74 2.14
C LYS A 97 -20.69 -14.67 2.95
N ASN A 98 -19.65 -15.40 2.54
CA ASN A 98 -18.42 -15.58 3.29
C ASN A 98 -17.16 -15.14 2.53
N ILE A 99 -17.30 -14.65 1.29
CA ILE A 99 -16.17 -14.22 0.46
C ILE A 99 -16.45 -12.84 -0.09
N GLY A 100 -15.58 -11.90 0.25
CA GLY A 100 -15.49 -10.56 -0.31
C GLY A 100 -14.32 -10.45 -1.28
N ILE A 101 -14.46 -9.59 -2.26
CA ILE A 101 -13.37 -9.13 -3.14
C ILE A 101 -13.16 -7.66 -2.87
N ASP A 102 -11.93 -7.29 -2.51
CA ASP A 102 -11.56 -5.93 -2.19
C ASP A 102 -10.68 -5.34 -3.29
N VAL A 103 -10.91 -4.08 -3.58
CA VAL A 103 -9.96 -3.23 -4.29
C VAL A 103 -9.59 -2.10 -3.36
N GLU A 104 -8.31 -2.02 -3.03
CA GLU A 104 -7.76 -1.05 -2.11
C GLU A 104 -6.80 -0.12 -2.83
N MET A 105 -6.81 1.16 -2.47
CA MET A 105 -5.83 2.14 -2.88
C MET A 105 -5.34 2.91 -1.66
N GLY A 106 -4.03 3.09 -1.57
CA GLY A 106 -3.44 3.77 -0.43
C GLY A 106 -2.05 4.30 -0.66
N TYR A 107 -1.55 4.93 0.38
CA TYR A 107 -0.19 5.41 0.51
C TYR A 107 0.48 4.66 1.66
N SER A 108 1.75 4.29 1.46
CA SER A 108 2.57 3.74 2.53
C SER A 108 3.97 4.34 2.52
N ARG A 109 4.47 4.68 3.71
CA ARG A 109 5.87 5.03 3.94
C ARG A 109 6.60 3.84 4.48
N GLN A 110 7.68 3.45 3.81
CA GLN A 110 8.45 2.24 4.10
C GLN A 110 9.94 2.57 4.13
N GLY A 111 10.78 1.59 4.44
CA GLY A 111 12.23 1.74 4.40
C GLY A 111 12.95 0.88 5.43
N SER A 112 14.21 1.23 5.69
CA SER A 112 15.04 0.63 6.74
C SER A 112 15.93 1.70 7.35
N SER A 113 16.28 1.54 8.60
CA SER A 113 17.12 2.49 9.32
C SER A 113 18.42 1.83 9.81
N GLY A 114 19.44 2.66 10.03
CA GLY A 114 20.69 2.18 10.59
C GLY A 114 21.50 1.26 9.67
N VAL A 115 21.35 1.39 8.36
CA VAL A 115 22.03 0.55 7.35
C VAL A 115 23.49 0.98 7.23
N TYR A 116 24.38 0.00 7.27
CA TYR A 116 25.81 0.21 7.03
C TYR A 116 26.22 -0.44 5.71
N ASN A 117 26.91 0.34 4.87
CA ASN A 117 27.50 -0.13 3.62
C ASN A 117 29.01 -0.35 3.81
N THR A 118 29.56 -1.33 3.11
CA THR A 118 31.01 -1.55 3.06
C THR A 118 31.57 -0.78 1.87
N ALA A 119 32.43 0.20 2.12
CA ALA A 119 33.18 0.89 1.09
C ALA A 119 34.55 0.21 0.93
N TYR A 120 34.95 -0.01 -0.31
CA TYR A 120 36.24 -0.56 -0.69
C TYR A 120 37.09 0.60 -1.24
N THR A 121 38.23 0.83 -0.63
CA THR A 121 39.20 1.82 -1.11
C THR A 121 40.48 1.09 -1.48
N THR A 122 40.95 1.25 -2.72
CA THR A 122 42.22 0.69 -3.18
C THR A 122 43.26 1.81 -3.18
N ASP A 123 44.40 1.60 -2.53
CA ASP A 123 45.50 2.52 -2.57
C ASP A 123 46.36 2.33 -3.84
N ALA A 124 47.36 3.21 -4.01
CA ALA A 124 48.27 3.15 -5.16
C ALA A 124 49.16 1.88 -5.21
N LEU A 125 49.16 1.08 -4.13
CA LEU A 125 49.89 -0.19 -4.01
C LEU A 125 48.96 -1.40 -4.13
N GLU A 126 47.73 -1.19 -4.66
CA GLU A 126 46.67 -2.22 -4.84
C GLU A 126 46.20 -2.87 -3.54
N ASN A 127 46.48 -2.28 -2.37
CA ASN A 127 45.91 -2.78 -1.14
C ASN A 127 44.44 -2.35 -1.03
N VAL A 128 43.53 -3.31 -0.81
CA VAL A 128 42.13 -3.05 -0.63
C VAL A 128 41.85 -2.86 0.85
N THR A 129 41.46 -1.64 1.21
CA THR A 129 40.98 -1.31 2.56
C THR A 129 39.46 -1.27 2.57
N THR A 130 38.86 -1.98 3.50
CA THR A 130 37.41 -1.96 3.71
C THR A 130 37.07 -1.00 4.84
N SER A 131 36.16 -0.07 4.58
CA SER A 131 35.60 0.81 5.60
C SER A 131 34.09 0.67 5.67
N ARG A 132 33.54 0.75 6.90
CA ARG A 132 32.10 0.71 7.12
C ARG A 132 31.57 2.14 7.10
N VAL A 133 30.70 2.45 6.13
CA VAL A 133 30.10 3.78 5.94
C VAL A 133 28.62 3.71 6.31
N GLY A 134 28.18 4.62 7.18
CA GLY A 134 26.80 4.67 7.67
C GLY A 134 26.72 5.32 9.05
N PRO A 135 25.60 5.23 9.75
CA PRO A 135 24.37 4.57 9.30
C PRO A 135 23.55 5.42 8.31
N TYR A 136 22.93 4.75 7.34
CA TYR A 136 21.97 5.34 6.42
C TYR A 136 20.55 5.02 6.84
N ASP A 137 19.66 6.00 6.64
CA ASP A 137 18.22 5.85 6.77
C ASP A 137 17.57 5.91 5.40
N TYR A 138 16.95 4.81 4.96
CA TYR A 138 16.18 4.74 3.73
C TYR A 138 14.73 5.07 4.01
N ARG A 139 14.14 5.94 3.16
CA ARG A 139 12.73 6.30 3.16
C ARG A 139 12.18 6.14 1.76
N LEU A 140 11.18 5.28 1.64
CA LEU A 140 10.53 4.92 0.39
C LEU A 140 9.03 5.19 0.55
N ASP A 141 8.50 6.10 -0.25
CA ASP A 141 7.09 6.45 -0.25
C ASP A 141 6.42 5.81 -1.47
N TYR A 142 5.34 5.04 -1.23
CA TYR A 142 4.63 4.30 -2.27
C TYR A 142 3.15 4.69 -2.34
N ILE A 143 2.61 4.64 -3.55
CA ILE A 143 1.16 4.52 -3.79
C ILE A 143 0.89 3.05 -4.11
N ASN A 144 -0.06 2.46 -3.39
CA ASN A 144 -0.39 1.04 -3.45
C ASN A 144 -1.76 0.86 -4.10
N ILE A 145 -1.90 -0.23 -4.85
CA ILE A 145 -3.19 -0.74 -5.33
C ILE A 145 -3.18 -2.24 -5.04
N ASP A 146 -4.18 -2.69 -4.26
CA ASP A 146 -4.29 -4.07 -3.84
C ASP A 146 -5.59 -4.68 -4.37
N TYR A 147 -5.50 -5.89 -4.87
CA TYR A 147 -6.63 -6.73 -5.25
C TYR A 147 -6.65 -7.92 -4.30
N LEU A 148 -7.66 -7.97 -3.43
CA LEU A 148 -7.68 -8.89 -2.32
C LEU A 148 -8.92 -9.77 -2.36
N VAL A 149 -8.76 -10.98 -1.87
CA VAL A 149 -9.85 -11.90 -1.53
C VAL A 149 -9.89 -12.00 -0.01
N ARG A 150 -11.03 -11.71 0.55
CA ARG A 150 -11.29 -11.77 1.99
C ARG A 150 -12.26 -12.91 2.26
N TRP A 151 -11.83 -13.83 3.13
CA TRP A 151 -12.62 -15.00 3.49
C TRP A 151 -13.02 -14.95 4.96
N TYR A 152 -14.29 -15.08 5.23
CA TYR A 152 -14.92 -15.11 6.54
C TYR A 152 -15.30 -16.55 6.87
N PRO A 153 -14.49 -17.32 7.62
CA PRO A 153 -14.73 -18.74 7.87
C PRO A 153 -15.87 -19.00 8.86
N TRP A 154 -16.19 -18.02 9.73
CA TRP A 154 -17.21 -18.19 10.77
C TRP A 154 -18.49 -17.44 10.43
N ALA A 155 -19.63 -17.99 10.91
CA ALA A 155 -20.94 -17.44 10.64
C ALA A 155 -21.21 -16.06 11.28
N ASP A 156 -20.46 -15.72 12.31
CA ASP A 156 -20.53 -14.40 12.98
C ASP A 156 -19.83 -13.29 12.19
N LEU A 157 -19.09 -13.65 11.13
CA LEU A 157 -18.39 -12.73 10.24
C LEU A 157 -17.45 -11.74 10.94
N THR A 158 -17.00 -12.10 12.15
CA THR A 158 -16.17 -11.25 13.00
C THR A 158 -14.70 -11.27 12.58
N TRP A 159 -14.22 -12.45 12.15
CA TRP A 159 -12.85 -12.65 11.72
C TRP A 159 -12.80 -12.93 10.22
N SER A 160 -11.79 -12.40 9.57
CA SER A 160 -11.52 -12.71 8.17
C SER A 160 -10.04 -12.89 7.89
N PHE A 161 -9.76 -13.70 6.87
CA PHE A 161 -8.42 -13.88 6.32
C PHE A 161 -8.36 -13.26 4.94
N THR A 162 -7.26 -12.54 4.67
CA THR A 162 -7.08 -11.78 3.44
C THR A 162 -5.83 -12.24 2.73
N THR A 163 -5.92 -12.43 1.42
CA THR A 163 -4.77 -12.66 0.54
C THR A 163 -5.08 -12.09 -0.85
N GLY A 164 -4.07 -11.98 -1.71
CA GLY A 164 -4.28 -11.44 -3.04
C GLY A 164 -3.01 -10.94 -3.70
N LEU A 165 -3.13 -9.81 -4.41
CA LEU A 165 -2.03 -9.17 -5.13
C LEU A 165 -1.87 -7.72 -4.65
N HIS A 166 -0.69 -7.41 -4.15
CA HIS A 166 -0.27 -6.05 -3.80
C HIS A 166 0.63 -5.50 -4.90
N MET A 167 0.30 -4.33 -5.40
CA MET A 167 1.11 -3.59 -6.37
C MET A 167 1.38 -2.20 -5.83
N ALA A 168 2.65 -1.82 -5.78
CA ALA A 168 3.07 -0.52 -5.29
C ALA A 168 3.89 0.23 -6.34
N ARG A 169 3.68 1.54 -6.44
CA ARG A 169 4.47 2.45 -7.26
C ARG A 169 5.23 3.43 -6.39
N LEU A 170 6.54 3.45 -6.56
CA LEU A 170 7.44 4.35 -5.85
C LEU A 170 7.21 5.80 -6.30
N VAL A 171 6.85 6.66 -5.36
CA VAL A 171 6.63 8.10 -5.58
C VAL A 171 7.85 8.90 -5.20
N SER A 172 8.50 8.50 -4.10
CA SER A 172 9.66 9.20 -3.56
C SER A 172 10.61 8.20 -2.90
N ALA A 173 11.92 8.40 -3.05
CA ALA A 173 12.94 7.59 -2.41
C ALA A 173 14.12 8.46 -1.96
N HIS A 174 14.44 8.37 -0.69
CA HIS A 174 15.49 9.14 -0.08
C HIS A 174 16.43 8.25 0.75
N SER A 175 17.71 8.60 0.72
CA SER A 175 18.74 8.02 1.58
C SER A 175 19.41 9.12 2.35
N LYS A 176 19.35 9.07 3.69
CA LYS A 176 19.95 10.06 4.56
C LYS A 176 21.04 9.44 5.41
N LEU A 177 22.25 9.97 5.34
CA LEU A 177 23.32 9.68 6.28
C LEU A 177 23.05 10.41 7.60
N LYS A 178 23.29 9.79 8.74
CA LYS A 178 22.92 10.29 10.09
C LYS A 178 23.37 11.74 10.38
N HIS A 179 24.45 12.22 9.79
CA HIS A 179 24.95 13.60 9.90
C HIS A 179 25.31 14.21 8.53
N GLY A 180 24.64 13.73 7.46
CA GLY A 180 24.91 14.11 6.09
C GLY A 180 23.67 14.60 5.34
N GLU A 181 23.85 14.79 4.06
CA GLU A 181 22.80 15.25 3.15
C GLU A 181 21.74 14.17 2.91
N ASP A 182 20.53 14.63 2.60
CA ASP A 182 19.39 13.80 2.15
C ASP A 182 19.49 13.66 0.64
N LEU A 183 19.83 12.47 0.17
CA LEU A 183 20.03 12.16 -1.25
C LEU A 183 18.76 11.53 -1.83
N ASN A 184 18.30 12.06 -2.95
CA ASN A 184 17.25 11.44 -3.74
C ASN A 184 17.85 10.25 -4.52
N ILE A 185 17.31 9.04 -4.26
CA ILE A 185 17.76 7.79 -4.87
C ILE A 185 16.69 7.12 -5.74
N LYS A 186 15.64 7.88 -6.10
CA LYS A 186 14.48 7.34 -6.83
C LYS A 186 14.85 6.68 -8.15
N ASP A 187 15.80 7.24 -8.88
CA ASP A 187 16.23 6.74 -10.18
C ASP A 187 17.10 5.48 -10.10
N ASP A 188 17.65 5.21 -8.92
CA ASP A 188 18.47 4.03 -8.63
C ASP A 188 17.66 2.80 -8.20
N ILE A 189 16.38 3.00 -7.88
CA ILE A 189 15.47 1.97 -7.33
C ILE A 189 14.37 1.65 -8.34
N HIS A 190 13.88 0.40 -8.32
CA HIS A 190 12.73 0.03 -9.13
C HIS A 190 11.50 0.86 -8.77
N SER A 191 10.85 1.42 -9.79
CA SER A 191 9.67 2.28 -9.64
C SER A 191 8.41 1.53 -9.19
N GLY A 192 8.42 0.21 -9.15
CA GLY A 192 7.27 -0.60 -8.75
C GLY A 192 7.68 -1.78 -7.90
N ASP A 193 6.80 -2.18 -7.01
CA ASP A 193 6.90 -3.39 -6.21
C ASP A 193 5.68 -4.28 -6.41
N VAL A 194 5.85 -5.59 -6.25
CA VAL A 194 4.78 -6.59 -6.34
C VAL A 194 4.96 -7.56 -5.18
N ALA A 195 3.88 -7.77 -4.42
CA ALA A 195 3.90 -8.64 -3.26
C ALA A 195 2.62 -9.48 -3.16
N ILE A 196 2.67 -10.57 -2.40
CA ILE A 196 1.50 -11.28 -1.93
C ILE A 196 1.23 -10.86 -0.49
N PRO A 197 0.06 -10.26 -0.21
CA PRO A 197 -0.39 -9.96 1.14
C PRO A 197 -1.00 -11.19 1.81
N PHE A 198 -0.73 -11.33 3.11
CA PHE A 198 -1.39 -12.27 4.00
C PHE A 198 -1.88 -11.48 5.21
N GLY A 199 -3.17 -11.46 5.45
CA GLY A 199 -3.77 -10.67 6.51
C GLY A 199 -4.81 -11.43 7.32
N VAL A 200 -5.01 -10.97 8.53
CA VAL A 200 -6.11 -11.34 9.41
C VAL A 200 -6.78 -10.06 9.87
N SER A 201 -8.11 -10.05 9.85
CA SER A 201 -8.90 -8.90 10.30
C SER A 201 -9.90 -9.31 11.35
N TYR A 202 -10.17 -8.38 12.25
CA TYR A 202 -11.23 -8.46 13.25
C TYR A 202 -12.21 -7.32 13.02
N GLU A 203 -13.49 -7.65 12.90
CA GLU A 203 -14.56 -6.69 12.68
C GLU A 203 -15.39 -6.50 13.94
N TRP A 204 -15.60 -5.26 14.32
CA TRP A 204 -16.41 -4.87 15.45
C TRP A 204 -17.31 -3.68 15.06
N LYS A 205 -18.58 -3.94 14.86
CA LYS A 205 -19.57 -2.99 14.34
C LYS A 205 -19.14 -2.51 12.95
N GLN A 206 -18.81 -1.21 12.82
CA GLN A 206 -18.29 -0.61 11.58
C GLN A 206 -16.76 -0.56 11.54
N TRP A 207 -16.09 -0.91 12.63
CA TRP A 207 -14.63 -0.87 12.69
C TRP A 207 -14.03 -2.20 12.25
N GLN A 208 -12.95 -2.10 11.52
CA GLN A 208 -12.14 -3.24 11.11
C GLN A 208 -10.70 -2.98 11.51
N LEU A 209 -10.16 -3.85 12.36
CA LEU A 209 -8.74 -3.90 12.67
C LEU A 209 -8.11 -4.99 11.81
N GLU A 210 -7.10 -4.66 11.04
CA GLU A 210 -6.40 -5.61 10.17
C GLU A 210 -4.91 -5.62 10.48
N ALA A 211 -4.34 -6.81 10.62
CA ALA A 211 -2.91 -7.06 10.63
C ALA A 211 -2.55 -7.79 9.33
N ARG A 212 -1.61 -7.23 8.55
CA ARG A 212 -1.22 -7.75 7.23
C ARG A 212 0.29 -7.80 7.10
N TYR A 213 0.79 -8.84 6.43
CA TYR A 213 2.19 -8.97 6.03
C TYR A 213 2.27 -9.05 4.51
N ASN A 214 3.04 -8.16 3.91
CA ASN A 214 3.27 -8.07 2.48
C ASN A 214 4.63 -8.68 2.14
N LEU A 215 4.61 -9.82 1.44
CA LEU A 215 5.80 -10.53 0.98
C LEU A 215 6.14 -10.12 -0.44
N SER A 216 7.12 -9.23 -0.60
CA SER A 216 7.56 -8.76 -1.91
C SER A 216 8.48 -9.75 -2.60
N PHE A 217 8.31 -9.90 -3.91
CA PHE A 217 9.15 -10.74 -4.76
C PHE A 217 10.19 -9.94 -5.54
N ARG A 218 10.02 -8.65 -5.66
CA ARG A 218 10.87 -7.81 -6.51
C ARG A 218 12.09 -7.32 -5.75
N LYS A 219 13.26 -7.36 -6.41
CA LYS A 219 14.48 -6.73 -5.91
C LYS A 219 14.38 -5.22 -6.08
N LEU A 220 14.85 -4.46 -5.08
CA LEU A 220 14.78 -3.01 -5.08
C LEU A 220 15.77 -2.34 -6.04
N ALA A 221 17.00 -2.83 -6.09
CA ALA A 221 18.08 -2.19 -6.83
C ALA A 221 17.97 -2.39 -8.35
N THR A 222 17.97 -1.28 -9.11
CA THR A 222 17.98 -1.28 -10.59
C THR A 222 19.36 -0.98 -11.13
N SER A 223 20.01 0.08 -10.62
CA SER A 223 21.33 0.52 -11.10
C SER A 223 22.45 -0.35 -10.52
N ASN A 224 23.60 -0.40 -11.21
CA ASN A 224 24.78 -1.10 -10.71
C ASN A 224 25.26 -0.49 -9.37
N LYS A 225 25.14 0.82 -9.20
CA LYS A 225 25.45 1.52 -7.95
C LYS A 225 24.53 1.06 -6.82
N ALA A 226 23.22 1.00 -7.06
CA ALA A 226 22.25 0.52 -6.07
C ALA A 226 22.46 -0.96 -5.75
N LYS A 227 22.83 -1.81 -6.73
CA LYS A 227 23.15 -3.22 -6.50
C LYS A 227 24.38 -3.41 -5.60
N LEU A 228 25.38 -2.55 -5.71
CA LEU A 228 26.54 -2.57 -4.82
C LEU A 228 26.17 -2.17 -3.40
N MET A 229 25.22 -1.23 -3.23
CA MET A 229 24.80 -0.72 -1.92
C MET A 229 23.72 -1.59 -1.24
N MET A 230 22.75 -2.08 -2.01
CA MET A 230 21.56 -2.77 -1.51
C MET A 230 21.55 -4.28 -1.84
N GLY A 231 22.46 -4.76 -2.66
CA GLY A 231 22.55 -6.18 -3.03
C GLY A 231 21.23 -6.70 -3.62
N ASN A 232 20.74 -7.78 -3.03
CA ASN A 232 19.47 -8.42 -3.38
C ASN A 232 18.31 -8.00 -2.48
N ALA A 233 18.37 -6.79 -1.88
CA ALA A 233 17.34 -6.30 -0.99
C ALA A 233 15.95 -6.35 -1.66
N ARG A 234 14.98 -6.80 -0.89
CA ARG A 234 13.56 -6.80 -1.24
C ARG A 234 12.82 -5.94 -0.23
N ASN A 235 11.58 -5.65 -0.51
CA ASN A 235 10.73 -4.98 0.45
C ASN A 235 9.99 -6.02 1.30
N SER A 236 9.86 -5.76 2.58
CA SER A 236 9.07 -6.57 3.50
C SER A 236 8.35 -5.63 4.45
N MET A 237 7.04 -5.79 4.58
CA MET A 237 6.22 -4.89 5.36
C MET A 237 5.17 -5.65 6.14
N ALA A 238 5.18 -5.46 7.46
CA ALA A 238 4.06 -5.80 8.34
C ALA A 238 3.28 -4.51 8.64
N GLU A 239 1.96 -4.56 8.55
CA GLU A 239 1.11 -3.40 8.82
C GLU A 239 -0.04 -3.75 9.76
N ILE A 240 -0.45 -2.74 10.55
CA ILE A 240 -1.66 -2.78 11.35
C ILE A 240 -2.48 -1.56 10.97
N THR A 241 -3.72 -1.79 10.50
CA THR A 241 -4.61 -0.73 10.04
C THR A 241 -5.96 -0.80 10.72
N LEU A 242 -6.55 0.36 10.95
CA LEU A 242 -7.91 0.54 11.42
C LEU A 242 -8.73 1.17 10.30
N GLY A 243 -9.78 0.48 9.88
CA GLY A 243 -10.74 0.91 8.88
C GLY A 243 -12.11 1.20 9.48
N TYR A 244 -12.87 2.07 8.84
CA TYR A 244 -14.26 2.32 9.17
C TYR A 244 -15.15 1.93 7.99
N ARG A 245 -15.89 0.84 8.14
CA ARG A 245 -16.71 0.24 7.08
C ARG A 245 -18.08 0.90 6.98
N ILE A 246 -18.43 1.31 5.79
CA ILE A 246 -19.70 1.96 5.45
C ILE A 246 -20.37 1.06 4.42
N LYS A 247 -21.55 0.54 4.74
CA LYS A 247 -22.35 -0.20 3.76
C LYS A 247 -22.92 0.78 2.75
N VAL A 248 -22.59 0.58 1.47
CA VAL A 248 -23.00 1.47 0.37
C VAL A 248 -24.25 0.93 -0.29
N PHE A 249 -24.36 -0.41 -0.40
CA PHE A 249 -25.51 -1.14 -0.94
C PHE A 249 -25.74 -2.44 -0.20
#